data_8251fc183dd83c328eeb0a7264756507
#
_entry.id   8251fc183dd83c328eeb0a7264756507
#
_cell.length_a   1.000
_cell.length_b   1.000
_cell.length_c   1.000
_cell.angle_alpha   90.00
_cell.angle_beta   90.00
_cell.angle_gamma   90.00
#
_symmetry.space_group_name_H-M   'P 1'
#
loop_
_entity.id
_entity.type
_entity.pdbx_description
1 polymer ?
#
loop_
_entity_poly.entity_id
_entity_poly.type
_entity_poly.pdbx_seq_one_letter_code
_entity_poly.pdbx_strand_id
1 'polypeptide(L)'
;DVILFRIEQLYPFPAKSLVKELKPFAKNAKFYWCQEEPKNMGAWFAVRDYIQWTLETIKAKNNAISYIGRSPDATPATGYARRHNSEQQEIINKVFE
;
A
#
# COMPACT_ATOMS: atom_id res chain seq x y z
N ASP A 1 16.71 -3.58 -0.54
CA ASP A 1 15.91 -4.48 -1.39
C ASP A 1 14.42 -4.24 -1.16
N VAL A 2 13.64 -4.46 -2.20
CA VAL A 2 12.19 -4.29 -2.16
C VAL A 2 11.52 -5.60 -2.46
N ILE A 3 10.52 -5.95 -1.65
CA ILE A 3 9.68 -7.12 -1.89
C ILE A 3 8.25 -6.63 -2.10
N LEU A 4 7.63 -7.09 -3.16
CA LEU A 4 6.28 -6.67 -3.54
C LEU A 4 5.29 -7.78 -3.22
N PHE A 5 4.21 -7.42 -2.53
CA PHE A 5 3.07 -8.30 -2.30
C PHE A 5 1.85 -7.71 -2.98
N ARG A 6 1.07 -8.55 -3.60
CA ARG A 6 -0.14 -8.13 -4.30
C ARG A 6 -1.36 -8.68 -3.57
N ILE A 7 -2.27 -7.80 -3.18
CA ILE A 7 -3.52 -8.20 -2.58
C ILE A 7 -4.58 -8.19 -3.67
N GLU A 8 -5.08 -9.37 -4.01
CA GLU A 8 -6.03 -9.54 -5.12
C GLU A 8 -7.48 -9.58 -4.66
N GLN A 9 -7.71 -9.82 -3.36
CA GLN A 9 -9.06 -9.89 -2.81
C GLN A 9 -9.14 -8.98 -1.60
N LEU A 10 -10.04 -8.00 -1.65
CA LEU A 10 -10.21 -7.04 -0.57
C LEU A 10 -11.35 -7.40 0.39
N TYR A 11 -12.28 -8.22 -0.05
CA TYR A 11 -13.40 -8.63 0.78
C TYR A 11 -13.75 -10.09 0.52
N PRO A 12 -13.71 -10.96 1.54
CA PRO A 12 -13.13 -10.65 2.85
C PRO A 12 -11.64 -10.43 2.75
N PHE A 13 -11.11 -9.56 3.61
CA PHE A 13 -9.67 -9.24 3.60
C PHE A 13 -8.86 -10.48 4.00
N PRO A 14 -7.75 -10.80 3.29
CA PRO A 14 -6.98 -12.02 3.54
C PRO A 14 -6.02 -11.88 4.72
N ALA A 15 -6.58 -11.61 5.92
CA ALA A 15 -5.77 -11.31 7.10
C ALA A 15 -4.83 -12.46 7.50
N LYS A 16 -5.33 -13.69 7.51
CA LYS A 16 -4.50 -14.84 7.92
C LYS A 16 -3.35 -15.09 6.96
N SER A 17 -3.63 -14.99 5.66
CA SER A 17 -2.59 -15.15 4.63
C SER A 17 -1.54 -14.06 4.75
N LEU A 18 -1.97 -12.82 4.99
CA LEU A 18 -1.07 -11.69 5.09
C LEU A 18 -0.17 -11.81 6.33
N VAL A 19 -0.71 -12.23 7.47
CA VAL A 19 0.07 -12.50 8.68
C VAL A 19 1.17 -13.49 8.36
N LYS A 20 0.84 -14.60 7.71
CA LYS A 20 1.81 -15.64 7.36
C LYS A 20 2.90 -15.11 6.45
N GLU A 21 2.53 -14.35 5.42
CA GLU A 21 3.47 -13.85 4.42
C GLU A 21 4.38 -12.75 4.96
N LEU A 22 3.89 -11.89 5.85
CA LEU A 22 4.67 -10.78 6.35
C LEU A 22 5.48 -11.09 7.61
N LYS A 23 5.14 -12.16 8.33
CA LYS A 23 5.83 -12.52 9.56
C LYS A 23 7.36 -12.62 9.43
N PRO A 24 7.92 -13.20 8.35
CA PRO A 24 9.37 -13.25 8.19
C PRO A 24 10.06 -11.89 8.13
N PHE A 25 9.32 -10.82 7.82
CA PHE A 25 9.87 -9.48 7.66
C PHE A 25 9.62 -8.57 8.86
N ALA A 26 9.06 -9.11 9.95
CA ALA A 26 8.63 -8.30 11.09
C ALA A 26 9.76 -7.50 11.77
N LYS A 27 10.98 -8.03 11.77
CA LYS A 27 12.08 -7.42 12.52
C LYS A 27 12.69 -6.19 11.89
N ASN A 28 12.72 -6.12 10.56
CA ASN A 28 13.51 -5.09 9.88
C ASN A 28 12.76 -4.31 8.81
N ALA A 29 11.73 -4.87 8.20
CA ALA A 29 11.08 -4.25 7.05
C ALA A 29 10.23 -3.04 7.42
N LYS A 30 10.16 -2.08 6.52
CA LYS A 30 9.17 -1.01 6.54
C LYS A 30 8.08 -1.40 5.54
N PHE A 31 6.84 -1.06 5.86
CA PHE A 31 5.68 -1.51 5.12
C PHE A 31 4.96 -0.34 4.47
N TYR A 32 4.62 -0.50 3.20
CA TYR A 32 3.97 0.54 2.40
C TYR A 32 2.80 -0.04 1.65
N TRP A 33 1.72 0.71 1.59
CA TRP A 33 0.61 0.46 0.67
C TRP A 33 0.81 1.33 -0.56
N CYS A 34 0.80 0.72 -1.73
CA CYS A 34 0.97 1.43 -2.99
C CYS A 34 -0.25 1.23 -3.86
N GLN A 35 -0.80 2.30 -4.40
CA GLN A 35 -1.93 2.25 -5.32
C GLN A 35 -1.82 3.33 -6.38
N GLU A 36 -2.42 3.09 -7.53
CA GLU A 36 -2.44 4.06 -8.62
C GLU A 36 -3.53 5.11 -8.46
N GLU A 37 -4.65 4.74 -7.84
CA GLU A 37 -5.77 5.64 -7.60
C GLU A 37 -5.38 6.73 -6.60
N PRO A 38 -6.03 7.91 -6.63
CA PRO A 38 -5.84 8.93 -5.60
C PRO A 38 -6.13 8.37 -4.21
N LYS A 39 -5.56 8.98 -3.19
CA LYS A 39 -5.63 8.48 -1.80
C LYS A 39 -7.06 8.26 -1.31
N ASN A 40 -7.99 9.13 -1.72
CA ASN A 40 -9.40 9.03 -1.34
C ASN A 40 -10.21 8.06 -2.20
N MET A 41 -9.56 7.44 -3.19
CA MET A 41 -10.13 6.42 -4.06
C MET A 41 -9.41 5.10 -3.83
N GLY A 42 -9.82 4.03 -4.51
CA GLY A 42 -9.18 2.74 -4.34
C GLY A 42 -9.39 2.18 -2.94
N ALA A 43 -8.47 1.36 -2.49
CA ALA A 43 -8.64 0.52 -1.31
C ALA A 43 -8.01 1.05 -0.03
N TRP A 44 -7.23 2.14 -0.08
CA TRP A 44 -6.44 2.58 1.09
C TRP A 44 -7.26 2.71 2.37
N PHE A 45 -8.37 3.46 2.32
CA PHE A 45 -9.17 3.69 3.52
C PHE A 45 -9.92 2.44 3.99
N ALA A 46 -10.13 1.48 3.08
CA ALA A 46 -10.76 0.22 3.43
C ALA A 46 -9.79 -0.78 4.07
N VAL A 47 -8.52 -0.75 3.66
CA VAL A 47 -7.56 -1.80 4.07
C VAL A 47 -6.58 -1.36 5.15
N ARG A 48 -6.37 -0.06 5.34
CA ARG A 48 -5.31 0.42 6.26
C ARG A 48 -5.43 -0.14 7.67
N ASP A 49 -6.62 -0.25 8.21
CA ASP A 49 -6.82 -0.76 9.55
C ASP A 49 -6.54 -2.26 9.64
N TYR A 50 -6.90 -3.01 8.61
CA TYR A 50 -6.59 -4.44 8.54
C TYR A 50 -5.10 -4.70 8.44
N ILE A 51 -4.40 -3.90 7.64
CA ILE A 51 -2.95 -4.02 7.52
C ILE A 51 -2.28 -3.61 8.82
N GLN A 52 -2.74 -2.52 9.43
CA GLN A 52 -2.20 -2.08 10.72
C GLN A 52 -2.37 -3.18 11.78
N TRP A 53 -3.54 -3.80 11.85
CA TRP A 53 -3.78 -4.93 12.73
C TRP A 53 -2.82 -6.09 12.44
N THR A 54 -2.59 -6.37 11.17
CA THR A 54 -1.66 -7.42 10.76
C THR A 54 -0.25 -7.15 11.27
N LEU A 55 0.24 -5.91 11.09
CA LEU A 55 1.58 -5.53 11.53
C LEU A 55 1.71 -5.61 13.06
N GLU A 56 0.67 -5.24 13.78
CA GLU A 56 0.66 -5.38 15.23
C GLU A 56 0.64 -6.86 15.67
N THR A 57 -0.11 -7.68 14.95
CA THR A 57 -0.23 -9.12 15.23
C THR A 57 1.11 -9.83 15.07
N ILE A 58 1.88 -9.50 14.03
CA ILE A 58 3.20 -10.11 13.83
C ILE A 58 4.28 -9.44 14.66
N LYS A 59 3.92 -8.44 15.47
CA LYS A 59 4.84 -7.68 16.31
C LYS A 59 5.96 -7.04 15.51
N ALA A 60 5.60 -6.43 14.38
CA ALA A 60 6.55 -5.76 13.51
C ALA A 60 7.23 -4.60 14.25
N LYS A 61 8.53 -4.48 14.08
CA LYS A 61 9.29 -3.37 14.66
C LYS A 61 8.81 -2.03 14.10
N ASN A 62 8.61 -1.98 12.78
CA ASN A 62 8.04 -0.82 12.11
C ASN A 62 6.57 -1.15 11.84
N ASN A 63 5.71 -0.86 12.80
CA ASN A 63 4.32 -1.31 12.76
C ASN A 63 3.33 -0.27 12.24
N ALA A 64 3.80 0.75 11.57
CA ALA A 64 2.94 1.72 10.91
C ALA A 64 2.98 1.53 9.40
N ILE A 65 1.81 1.35 8.78
CA ILE A 65 1.72 1.28 7.34
C ILE A 65 1.75 2.69 6.76
N SER A 66 2.60 2.91 5.76
CA SER A 66 2.70 4.19 5.07
C SER A 66 2.09 4.09 3.68
N TYR A 67 1.61 5.21 3.18
CA TYR A 67 0.97 5.29 1.88
C TYR A 67 1.96 5.80 0.83
N ILE A 68 1.99 5.12 -0.32
CA ILE A 68 2.65 5.61 -1.53
C ILE A 68 1.62 5.62 -2.65
N GLY A 69 1.38 6.78 -3.24
CA GLY A 69 0.40 6.91 -4.31
C GLY A 69 0.11 8.35 -4.62
N ARG A 70 -0.98 8.56 -5.33
CA ARG A 70 -1.40 9.90 -5.70
C ARG A 70 -2.08 10.61 -4.54
N SER A 71 -2.01 11.94 -4.55
CA SER A 71 -2.71 12.76 -3.56
C SER A 71 -4.23 12.61 -3.71
N PRO A 72 -5.02 12.95 -2.67
CA PRO A 72 -6.48 12.95 -2.78
C PRO A 72 -6.95 13.80 -3.95
N ASP A 73 -7.93 13.31 -4.69
CA ASP A 73 -8.47 13.98 -5.87
C ASP A 73 -9.97 13.69 -5.97
N ALA A 74 -10.69 14.56 -6.68
CA ALA A 74 -12.11 14.37 -6.95
C ALA A 74 -12.36 13.39 -8.10
N THR A 75 -11.37 13.13 -8.93
CA THR A 75 -11.48 12.21 -10.06
C THR A 75 -10.61 10.97 -9.83
N PRO A 76 -11.09 9.77 -10.20
CA PRO A 76 -10.33 8.54 -10.00
C PRO A 76 -9.10 8.40 -10.90
N ALA A 77 -9.01 9.22 -11.96
CA ALA A 77 -7.87 9.24 -12.87
C ALA A 77 -7.62 10.65 -13.36
N THR A 78 -6.37 10.95 -13.75
CA THR A 78 -6.02 12.26 -14.30
C THR A 78 -6.59 12.39 -15.72
N GLY A 79 -7.10 13.59 -16.03
CA GLY A 79 -7.72 13.85 -17.34
C GLY A 79 -6.73 13.98 -18.49
N TYR A 80 -5.45 14.15 -18.20
CA TYR A 80 -4.41 14.36 -19.21
C TYR A 80 -3.33 13.28 -19.07
N ALA A 81 -2.98 12.67 -20.21
CA ALA A 81 -1.98 11.61 -20.25
C ALA A 81 -0.63 12.06 -19.66
N ARG A 82 -0.24 13.30 -19.91
CA ARG A 82 1.01 13.86 -19.40
C ARG A 82 1.05 13.87 -17.87
N ARG A 83 -0.02 14.34 -17.26
CA ARG A 83 -0.14 14.36 -15.80
C ARG A 83 -0.17 12.95 -15.24
N HIS A 84 -0.90 12.06 -15.89
CA HIS A 84 -0.97 10.66 -15.48
C HIS A 84 0.42 10.01 -15.49
N ASN A 85 1.19 10.19 -16.55
CA ASN A 85 2.52 9.61 -16.66
C ASN A 85 3.48 10.17 -15.60
N SER A 86 3.40 11.46 -15.31
CA SER A 86 4.23 12.10 -14.29
C SER A 86 3.93 11.56 -12.90
N GLU A 87 2.66 11.43 -12.54
CA GLU A 87 2.25 10.89 -11.26
C GLU A 87 2.63 9.43 -11.12
N GLN A 88 2.50 8.65 -12.18
CA GLN A 88 2.87 7.25 -12.20
C GLN A 88 4.37 7.09 -11.95
N GLN A 89 5.19 7.92 -12.57
CA GLN A 89 6.63 7.88 -12.37
C GLN A 89 7.03 8.25 -10.93
N GLU A 90 6.32 9.19 -10.31
CA GLU A 90 6.55 9.52 -8.90
C GLU A 90 6.29 8.34 -7.99
N ILE A 91 5.22 7.60 -8.23
CA ILE A 91 4.89 6.42 -7.43
C ILE A 91 6.00 5.37 -7.57
N ILE A 92 6.43 5.11 -8.79
CA ILE A 92 7.50 4.14 -9.06
C ILE A 92 8.79 4.56 -8.36
N ASN A 93 9.16 5.83 -8.45
CA ASN A 93 10.36 6.35 -7.82
C ASN A 93 10.31 6.19 -6.30
N LYS A 94 9.18 6.47 -5.67
CA LYS A 94 9.04 6.32 -4.22
C LYS A 94 9.15 4.88 -3.75
N VAL A 95 8.64 3.95 -4.53
CA VAL A 95 8.71 2.52 -4.19
C VAL A 95 10.16 2.04 -4.12
N PHE A 96 11.02 2.56 -5.00
CA PHE A 96 12.41 2.12 -5.12
C PHE A 96 13.44 3.08 -4.53
N GLU A 97 12.99 4.04 -3.75
CA GLU A 97 13.87 4.94 -3.01
C GLU A 97 14.80 4.21 -2.04
#